data_c905c51e469acddb2fc58cf5d5847200
#
_entry.id   c905c51e469acddb2fc58cf5d5847200
#
_cell.length_a   1.000
_cell.length_b   1.000
_cell.length_c   1.000
_cell.angle_alpha   90.00
_cell.angle_beta   90.00
_cell.angle_gamma   90.00
#
_symmetry.space_group_name_H-M   'P 1'
#
loop_
_entity.id
_entity.type
_entity.pdbx_description
1 polymer ?
#
loop_
_entity_poly.entity_id
_entity_poly.type
_entity_poly.pdbx_seq_one_letter_code
_entity_poly.pdbx_strand_id
1 'polypeptide(L)'
;MFVFGADSDTLDSMAVTADFALEHGLNSAQFLALTPLPGTRQTAQLEAEGRIITRNWSLYDGHHVVFWPKNMTPIELQEAILQAQRRFCSVGKMFALKYKTPIFRKHQIQGYLMSRAWEHVRENRDFMRELKEFSDSHKPPVPADSGFFPLNRDATAG
;
A
#
# COMPACT_ATOMS: atom_id res chain seq x y z
N MET A 1 7.08 11.68 0.76
CA MET A 1 6.74 10.31 0.42
C MET A 1 6.85 9.50 1.70
N PHE A 2 5.83 8.72 2.02
CA PHE A 2 5.80 7.80 3.16
C PHE A 2 5.70 6.38 2.61
N VAL A 3 6.49 5.47 3.17
CA VAL A 3 6.50 4.05 2.77
C VAL A 3 6.06 3.26 3.99
N PHE A 4 5.05 2.41 3.82
CA PHE A 4 4.44 1.60 4.87
C PHE A 4 4.71 0.11 4.67
N GLY A 5 4.71 -0.63 5.76
CA GLY A 5 4.94 -2.07 5.79
C GLY A 5 6.31 -2.46 6.34
N ALA A 6 7.02 -1.53 6.97
CA ALA A 6 8.20 -1.87 7.77
C ALA A 6 7.80 -2.78 8.95
N ASP A 7 8.74 -3.56 9.46
CA ASP A 7 8.49 -4.51 10.57
C ASP A 7 8.05 -3.85 11.88
N SER A 8 8.30 -2.53 12.01
CA SER A 8 7.85 -1.71 13.14
C SER A 8 6.47 -1.08 12.95
N ASP A 9 5.92 -1.11 11.74
CA ASP A 9 4.66 -0.43 11.46
C ASP A 9 3.46 -1.17 12.05
N THR A 10 2.52 -0.36 12.52
CA THR A 10 1.20 -0.79 12.98
C THR A 10 0.13 0.04 12.28
N LEU A 11 -1.12 -0.42 12.30
CA LEU A 11 -2.23 0.35 11.73
C LEU A 11 -2.35 1.74 12.36
N ASP A 12 -2.11 1.84 13.66
CA ASP A 12 -2.15 3.12 14.38
C ASP A 12 -1.01 4.05 13.94
N SER A 13 0.22 3.54 13.79
CA SER A 13 1.36 4.37 13.35
C SER A 13 1.15 4.93 11.95
N MET A 14 0.49 4.17 11.06
CA MET A 14 0.14 4.61 9.71
C MET A 14 -0.92 5.72 9.73
N ALA A 15 -1.94 5.58 10.58
CA ALA A 15 -2.97 6.62 10.74
C ALA A 15 -2.37 7.92 11.29
N VAL A 16 -1.52 7.84 12.31
CA VAL A 16 -0.79 8.98 12.88
C VAL A 16 0.09 9.66 11.83
N THR A 17 0.75 8.89 10.95
CA THR A 17 1.58 9.45 9.88
C THR A 17 0.77 10.27 8.88
N ALA A 18 -0.44 9.85 8.54
CA ALA A 18 -1.33 10.62 7.67
C ALA A 18 -1.78 11.93 8.33
N ASP A 19 -2.06 11.89 9.63
CA ASP A 19 -2.42 13.09 10.40
C ASP A 19 -1.23 14.05 10.53
N PHE A 20 -0.04 13.54 10.82
CA PHE A 20 1.20 14.32 10.85
C PHE A 20 1.40 15.09 9.54
N ALA A 21 1.23 14.44 8.39
CA ALA A 21 1.37 15.08 7.10
C ALA A 21 0.39 16.25 6.91
N LEU A 22 -0.81 16.13 7.48
CA LEU A 22 -1.84 17.16 7.43
C LEU A 22 -1.58 18.31 8.41
N GLU A 23 -1.23 17.98 9.64
CA GLU A 23 -0.97 18.97 10.71
C GLU A 23 0.20 19.88 10.36
N HIS A 24 1.23 19.31 9.72
CA HIS A 24 2.41 20.05 9.29
C HIS A 24 2.25 20.73 7.92
N GLY A 25 1.04 20.71 7.36
CA GLY A 25 0.71 21.47 6.15
C GLY A 25 1.46 21.03 4.91
N LEU A 26 1.79 19.74 4.78
CA LEU A 26 2.43 19.23 3.58
C LEU A 26 1.51 19.43 2.37
N ASN A 27 2.05 20.02 1.31
CA ASN A 27 1.28 20.33 0.09
C ASN A 27 0.94 19.06 -0.71
N SER A 28 1.79 18.05 -0.64
CA SER A 28 1.63 16.78 -1.34
C SER A 28 2.25 15.66 -0.50
N ALA A 29 1.60 14.52 -0.46
CA ALA A 29 2.12 13.31 0.14
C ALA A 29 1.72 12.10 -0.73
N GLN A 30 2.63 11.15 -0.81
CA GLN A 30 2.37 9.83 -1.37
C GLN A 30 2.53 8.81 -0.25
N PHE A 31 1.59 7.88 -0.17
CA PHE A 31 1.60 6.76 0.76
C PHE A 31 1.74 5.48 -0.07
N LEU A 32 2.85 4.80 0.10
CA LEU A 32 3.26 3.66 -0.74
C LEU A 32 3.47 2.42 0.11
N ALA A 33 3.25 1.27 -0.49
CA ALA A 33 3.69 0.00 0.07
C ALA A 33 5.21 -0.16 -0.08
N LEU A 34 5.84 -0.71 0.94
CA LEU A 34 7.20 -1.19 0.83
C LEU A 34 7.29 -2.20 -0.31
N THR A 35 8.20 -1.97 -1.23
CA THR A 35 8.37 -2.85 -2.39
C THR A 35 9.72 -3.55 -2.30
N PRO A 36 9.74 -4.89 -2.15
CA PRO A 36 10.97 -5.65 -2.07
C PRO A 36 11.64 -5.74 -3.44
N LEU A 37 12.58 -4.83 -3.69
CA LEU A 37 13.28 -4.77 -4.97
C LEU A 37 14.37 -5.85 -5.04
N PRO A 38 14.49 -6.58 -6.18
CA PRO A 38 15.50 -7.61 -6.36
C PRO A 38 16.92 -7.13 -6.06
N GLY A 39 17.72 -7.99 -5.42
CA GLY A 39 19.10 -7.69 -5.08
C GLY A 39 19.29 -6.82 -3.84
N THR A 40 18.21 -6.40 -3.17
CA THR A 40 18.32 -5.69 -1.90
C THR A 40 18.40 -6.66 -0.72
N ARG A 41 19.06 -6.24 0.36
CA ARG A 41 19.13 -7.00 1.62
C ARG A 41 17.72 -7.30 2.17
N GLN A 42 16.80 -6.34 2.03
CA GLN A 42 15.44 -6.49 2.50
C GLN A 42 14.68 -7.59 1.74
N THR A 43 14.82 -7.64 0.42
CA THR A 43 14.20 -8.72 -0.38
C THR A 43 14.75 -10.07 0.03
N ALA A 44 16.08 -10.20 0.18
CA ALA A 44 16.70 -11.44 0.62
C ALA A 44 16.18 -11.88 2.01
N GLN A 45 15.95 -10.94 2.92
CA GLN A 45 15.38 -11.23 4.22
C GLN A 45 13.91 -11.69 4.10
N LEU A 46 13.07 -10.99 3.36
CA LEU A 46 11.67 -11.36 3.15
C LEU A 46 11.52 -12.71 2.45
N GLU A 47 12.42 -13.02 1.52
CA GLU A 47 12.47 -14.34 0.87
C GLU A 47 12.86 -15.44 1.85
N ALA A 48 13.89 -15.22 2.66
CA ALA A 48 14.32 -16.18 3.69
C ALA A 48 13.25 -16.42 4.76
N GLU A 49 12.44 -15.41 5.06
CA GLU A 49 11.29 -15.48 5.97
C GLU A 49 10.01 -16.04 5.30
N GLY A 50 10.04 -16.34 3.99
CA GLY A 50 8.87 -16.82 3.24
C GLY A 50 7.74 -15.79 3.12
N ARG A 51 8.05 -14.51 3.24
CA ARG A 51 7.05 -13.43 3.29
C ARG A 51 6.72 -12.81 1.93
N ILE A 52 7.37 -13.20 0.85
CA ILE A 52 7.01 -12.74 -0.50
C ILE A 52 5.75 -13.47 -0.96
N ILE A 53 4.68 -12.74 -1.27
CA ILE A 53 3.38 -13.29 -1.69
C ILE A 53 3.38 -13.62 -3.18
N THR A 54 3.95 -12.73 -3.99
CA THR A 54 3.93 -12.86 -5.45
C THR A 54 5.23 -12.38 -6.07
N ARG A 55 5.59 -12.95 -7.23
CA ARG A 55 6.68 -12.46 -8.09
C ARG A 55 6.16 -11.86 -9.39
N ASN A 56 4.89 -11.49 -9.44
CA ASN A 56 4.37 -10.72 -10.54
C ASN A 56 4.92 -9.29 -10.50
N TRP A 57 5.93 -9.01 -11.31
CA TRP A 57 6.64 -7.74 -11.33
C TRP A 57 5.78 -6.54 -11.69
N SER A 58 4.63 -6.74 -12.35
CA SER A 58 3.69 -5.66 -12.64
C SER A 58 3.06 -5.05 -11.38
N LEU A 59 3.10 -5.77 -10.26
CA LEU A 59 2.58 -5.33 -8.96
C LEU A 59 3.67 -4.67 -8.07
N TYR A 60 4.92 -4.61 -8.54
CA TYR A 60 6.04 -4.03 -7.77
C TYR A 60 6.17 -2.52 -7.99
N ASP A 61 5.05 -1.82 -7.98
CA ASP A 61 4.90 -0.40 -8.31
C ASP A 61 4.79 0.54 -7.09
N GLY A 62 4.87 -0.02 -5.88
CA GLY A 62 4.68 0.72 -4.64
C GLY A 62 3.21 0.96 -4.27
N HIS A 63 2.26 0.58 -5.12
CA HIS A 63 0.83 0.72 -4.86
C HIS A 63 0.16 -0.59 -4.45
N HIS A 64 0.80 -1.72 -4.73
CA HIS A 64 0.32 -3.05 -4.41
C HIS A 64 1.19 -3.69 -3.34
N VAL A 65 0.55 -4.33 -2.36
CA VAL A 65 1.23 -5.10 -1.32
C VAL A 65 1.57 -6.48 -1.87
N VAL A 66 2.86 -6.77 -1.97
CA VAL A 66 3.40 -8.01 -2.57
C VAL A 66 4.12 -8.91 -1.57
N PHE A 67 4.02 -8.60 -0.28
CA PHE A 67 4.65 -9.35 0.80
C PHE A 67 3.76 -9.38 2.04
N TRP A 68 4.04 -10.30 2.97
CA TRP A 68 3.37 -10.38 4.26
C TRP A 68 4.04 -9.45 5.28
N PRO A 69 3.37 -8.40 5.78
CA PRO A 69 3.90 -7.54 6.84
C PRO A 69 3.92 -8.27 8.18
N LYS A 70 4.69 -7.78 9.16
CA LYS A 70 4.90 -8.49 10.43
C LYS A 70 3.76 -8.34 11.42
N ASN A 71 3.15 -7.16 11.48
CA ASN A 71 2.18 -6.80 12.52
C ASN A 71 0.74 -6.69 12.03
N MET A 72 0.47 -7.05 10.78
CA MET A 72 -0.85 -6.98 10.15
C MET A 72 -0.93 -7.95 8.97
N THR A 73 -2.11 -8.19 8.45
CA THR A 73 -2.29 -8.97 7.23
C THR A 73 -1.99 -8.11 5.98
N PRO A 74 -1.69 -8.74 4.84
CA PRO A 74 -1.47 -8.01 3.59
C PRO A 74 -2.64 -7.12 3.18
N ILE A 75 -3.88 -7.59 3.39
CA ILE A 75 -5.07 -6.79 3.07
C ILE A 75 -5.21 -5.59 4.00
N GLU A 76 -4.94 -5.74 5.30
CA GLU A 76 -4.97 -4.62 6.26
C GLU A 76 -3.94 -3.55 5.89
N LEU A 77 -2.73 -3.94 5.50
CA LEU A 77 -1.72 -2.99 5.02
C LEU A 77 -2.20 -2.25 3.77
N GLN A 78 -2.76 -2.97 2.79
CA GLN A 78 -3.26 -2.36 1.55
C GLN A 78 -4.40 -1.37 1.83
N GLU A 79 -5.35 -1.75 2.67
CA GLU A 79 -6.46 -0.88 3.07
C GLU A 79 -5.98 0.34 3.86
N ALA A 80 -5.01 0.19 4.75
CA ALA A 80 -4.45 1.29 5.54
C ALA A 80 -3.73 2.32 4.64
N ILE A 81 -3.01 1.87 3.60
CA ILE A 81 -2.41 2.76 2.60
C ILE A 81 -3.47 3.57 1.87
N LEU A 82 -4.53 2.92 1.40
CA LEU A 82 -5.64 3.59 0.73
C LEU A 82 -6.38 4.57 1.67
N GLN A 83 -6.55 4.20 2.93
CA GLN A 83 -7.14 5.06 3.95
C GLN A 83 -6.27 6.28 4.24
N ALA A 84 -4.95 6.11 4.38
CA ALA A 84 -4.01 7.22 4.57
C ALA A 84 -4.09 8.21 3.40
N GLN A 85 -4.12 7.71 2.16
CA GLN A 85 -4.27 8.53 0.97
C GLN A 85 -5.60 9.30 0.95
N ARG A 86 -6.72 8.64 1.27
CA ARG A 86 -8.05 9.28 1.34
C ARG A 86 -8.12 10.32 2.48
N ARG A 87 -7.52 10.02 3.62
CA ARG A 87 -7.47 10.92 4.78
C ARG A 87 -6.68 12.19 4.45
N PHE A 88 -5.56 12.04 3.77
CA PHE A 88 -4.74 13.17 3.31
C PHE A 88 -5.45 13.95 2.20
N CYS A 89 -6.01 13.30 1.19
CA CYS A 89 -6.69 13.90 0.04
C CYS A 89 -8.21 13.90 0.22
N SER A 90 -8.75 14.68 1.16
CA SER A 90 -10.19 14.75 1.40
C SER A 90 -10.81 16.05 0.89
N VAL A 91 -12.03 15.96 0.35
CA VAL A 91 -12.79 17.10 -0.17
C VAL A 91 -12.99 18.18 0.93
N GLY A 92 -13.28 17.76 2.17
CA GLY A 92 -13.44 18.70 3.29
C GLY A 92 -12.18 19.52 3.57
N LYS A 93 -11.00 18.97 3.36
CA LYS A 93 -9.72 19.68 3.57
C LYS A 93 -9.37 20.62 2.43
N MET A 94 -9.84 20.37 1.21
CA MET A 94 -9.70 21.31 0.09
C MET A 94 -10.35 22.67 0.38
N PHE A 95 -11.41 22.68 1.16
CA PHE A 95 -12.14 23.90 1.53
C PHE A 95 -11.70 24.49 2.88
N ALA A 96 -10.86 23.81 3.65
CA ALA A 96 -10.37 24.34 4.91
C ALA A 96 -9.49 25.58 4.68
N LEU A 97 -9.78 26.65 5.40
CA LEU A 97 -9.09 27.95 5.31
C LEU A 97 -7.57 27.88 5.53
N LYS A 98 -7.09 26.83 6.22
CA LYS A 98 -5.68 26.60 6.52
C LYS A 98 -4.84 26.31 5.25
N TYR A 99 -5.46 25.84 4.17
CA TYR A 99 -4.78 25.37 2.97
C TYR A 99 -5.14 26.22 1.75
N LYS A 100 -4.76 27.51 1.78
CA LYS A 100 -5.19 28.48 0.77
C LYS A 100 -4.39 28.51 -0.54
N THR A 101 -3.26 27.81 -0.63
CA THR A 101 -2.43 27.90 -1.84
C THR A 101 -3.07 27.17 -3.03
N PRO A 102 -3.09 27.77 -4.23
CA PRO A 102 -3.61 27.10 -5.43
C PRO A 102 -2.92 25.78 -5.73
N ILE A 103 -1.63 25.70 -5.44
CA ILE A 103 -0.81 24.49 -5.63
C ILE A 103 -1.31 23.36 -4.72
N PHE A 104 -1.57 23.64 -3.45
CA PHE A 104 -2.12 22.66 -2.52
C PHE A 104 -3.47 22.11 -3.01
N ARG A 105 -4.38 22.99 -3.41
CA ARG A 105 -5.69 22.55 -3.93
C ARG A 105 -5.58 21.66 -5.16
N LYS A 106 -4.68 22.00 -6.09
CA LYS A 106 -4.43 21.18 -7.29
C LYS A 106 -3.95 19.78 -6.90
N HIS A 107 -2.98 19.65 -6.00
CA HIS A 107 -2.47 18.37 -5.56
C HIS A 107 -3.51 17.55 -4.78
N GLN A 108 -4.33 18.20 -3.96
CA GLN A 108 -5.43 17.54 -3.25
C GLN A 108 -6.48 16.97 -4.21
N ILE A 109 -6.91 17.77 -5.21
CA ILE A 109 -7.84 17.30 -6.25
C ILE A 109 -7.24 16.15 -7.03
N GLN A 110 -5.99 16.29 -7.47
CA GLN A 110 -5.31 15.24 -8.23
C GLN A 110 -5.18 13.95 -7.40
N GLY A 111 -4.73 14.04 -6.15
CA GLY A 111 -4.59 12.88 -5.26
C GLY A 111 -5.94 12.21 -4.97
N TYR A 112 -7.00 12.99 -4.76
CA TYR A 112 -8.37 12.48 -4.60
C TYR A 112 -8.85 11.73 -5.85
N LEU A 113 -8.70 12.33 -7.02
CA LEU A 113 -9.10 11.70 -8.28
C LEU A 113 -8.28 10.44 -8.57
N MET A 114 -6.98 10.46 -8.30
CA MET A 114 -6.10 9.31 -8.47
C MET A 114 -6.49 8.15 -7.55
N SER A 115 -6.76 8.42 -6.27
CA SER A 115 -7.18 7.37 -5.32
C SER A 115 -8.52 6.74 -5.72
N ARG A 116 -9.47 7.55 -6.20
CA ARG A 116 -10.76 7.05 -6.69
C ARG A 116 -10.61 6.27 -8.00
N ALA A 117 -9.80 6.76 -8.94
CA ALA A 117 -9.52 6.07 -10.17
C ALA A 117 -8.87 4.70 -9.92
N TRP A 118 -7.92 4.63 -8.98
CA TRP A 118 -7.26 3.37 -8.61
C TRP A 118 -8.28 2.30 -8.17
N GLU A 119 -9.25 2.68 -7.33
CA GLU A 119 -10.29 1.77 -6.85
C GLU A 119 -11.28 1.31 -7.95
N HIS A 120 -11.43 2.10 -9.02
CA HIS A 120 -12.35 1.78 -10.11
C HIS A 120 -11.70 0.98 -11.24
N VAL A 121 -10.38 0.88 -11.28
CA VAL A 121 -9.67 0.01 -12.21
C VAL A 121 -10.00 -1.45 -11.90
N ARG A 122 -10.41 -2.21 -12.91
CA ARG A 122 -10.84 -3.61 -12.75
C ARG A 122 -9.75 -4.46 -12.14
N GLU A 123 -8.52 -4.31 -12.63
CA GLU A 123 -7.34 -5.06 -12.17
C GLU A 123 -7.07 -4.85 -10.67
N ASN A 124 -7.19 -3.61 -10.19
CA ASN A 124 -7.00 -3.31 -8.77
C ASN A 124 -8.12 -3.89 -7.89
N ARG A 125 -9.36 -3.91 -8.39
CA ARG A 125 -10.47 -4.55 -7.68
C ARG A 125 -10.31 -6.06 -7.61
N ASP A 126 -9.85 -6.67 -8.70
CA ASP A 126 -9.55 -8.10 -8.73
C ASP A 126 -8.39 -8.42 -7.77
N PHE A 127 -7.32 -7.61 -7.78
CA PHE A 127 -6.22 -7.71 -6.84
C PHE A 127 -6.69 -7.61 -5.37
N MET A 128 -7.51 -6.63 -5.03
CA MET A 128 -8.05 -6.47 -3.66
C MET A 128 -8.85 -7.70 -3.21
N ARG A 129 -9.65 -8.27 -4.09
CA ARG A 129 -10.40 -9.49 -3.80
C ARG A 129 -9.46 -10.68 -3.56
N GLU A 130 -8.51 -10.90 -4.46
CA GLU A 130 -7.53 -11.97 -4.36
C GLU A 130 -6.66 -11.84 -3.11
N LEU A 131 -6.21 -10.62 -2.80
CA LEU A 131 -5.41 -10.33 -1.61
C LEU A 131 -6.20 -10.60 -0.32
N LYS A 132 -7.50 -10.28 -0.31
CA LYS A 132 -8.38 -10.56 0.81
C LYS A 132 -8.57 -12.05 1.00
N GLU A 133 -8.93 -12.79 -0.05
CA GLU A 133 -9.08 -14.24 -0.02
C GLU A 133 -7.78 -14.93 0.45
N PHE A 134 -6.64 -14.43 -0.03
CA PHE A 134 -5.33 -14.90 0.40
C PHE A 134 -5.09 -14.62 1.90
N SER A 135 -5.35 -13.40 2.36
CA SER A 135 -5.16 -13.01 3.76
C SER A 135 -6.06 -13.80 4.73
N ASP A 136 -7.29 -14.09 4.31
CA ASP A 136 -8.26 -14.83 5.11
C ASP A 136 -7.95 -16.34 5.16
N SER A 137 -7.34 -16.88 4.11
CA SER A 137 -7.06 -18.32 3.97
C SER A 137 -5.68 -18.75 4.50
N HIS A 138 -4.76 -17.80 4.67
CA HIS A 138 -3.38 -18.09 5.08
C HIS A 138 -3.07 -17.47 6.44
N LYS A 139 -2.15 -18.13 7.16
CA LYS A 139 -1.55 -17.59 8.38
C LYS A 139 -0.22 -16.91 8.05
N PRO A 140 0.23 -15.96 8.91
CA PRO A 140 1.56 -15.39 8.75
C PRO A 140 2.60 -16.49 8.59
N PRO A 141 3.55 -16.37 7.67
CA PRO A 141 4.58 -17.39 7.47
C PRO A 141 5.40 -17.56 8.76
N VAL A 142 5.57 -18.80 9.16
CA VAL A 142 6.49 -19.12 10.25
C VAL A 142 7.89 -19.17 9.65
N PRO A 143 8.89 -18.50 10.24
CA PRO A 143 10.26 -18.54 9.73
C PRO A 143 10.71 -20.00 9.60
N ALA A 144 11.20 -20.39 8.44
CA ALA A 144 11.92 -21.60 8.07
C ALA A 144 11.21 -22.70 7.27
N ASP A 145 9.87 -22.70 7.03
CA ASP A 145 9.27 -23.86 6.34
C ASP A 145 8.14 -23.55 5.35
N SER A 146 7.88 -22.32 5.02
CA SER A 146 6.79 -21.97 4.11
C SER A 146 7.22 -22.04 2.66
N GLY A 147 6.80 -23.09 1.98
CA GLY A 147 6.86 -23.19 0.54
C GLY A 147 6.23 -21.97 -0.12
N PHE A 148 6.89 -21.49 -1.13
CA PHE A 148 6.50 -20.39 -1.99
C PHE A 148 5.05 -20.54 -2.50
N PHE A 149 4.21 -19.55 -2.27
CA PHE A 149 2.85 -19.52 -2.81
C PHE A 149 2.78 -18.49 -3.94
N PRO A 150 2.66 -18.89 -5.20
CA PRO A 150 2.50 -17.96 -6.29
C PRO A 150 1.02 -17.53 -6.40
N LEU A 151 0.75 -16.25 -6.27
CA LEU A 151 -0.38 -15.66 -6.97
C LEU A 151 0.01 -15.69 -8.46
N ASN A 152 -0.29 -16.82 -9.09
CA ASN A 152 0.06 -17.03 -10.48
C ASN A 152 -1.16 -16.65 -11.34
N ARG A 153 -1.11 -15.48 -11.96
CA ARG A 153 -1.74 -15.28 -13.25
C ARG A 153 -0.64 -15.01 -14.25
N ASP A 154 -0.24 -16.05 -14.93
CA ASP A 154 0.29 -15.87 -16.27
C ASP A 154 -0.78 -15.12 -17.06
N ALA A 155 -0.52 -13.84 -17.31
CA ALA A 155 -1.18 -13.14 -18.37
C ALA A 155 -0.76 -13.87 -19.65
N THR A 156 -1.54 -14.88 -20.01
CA THR A 156 -1.47 -15.46 -21.34
C THR A 156 -1.72 -14.35 -22.33
N ALA A 157 -0.62 -13.93 -22.95
CA ALA A 157 -0.66 -13.23 -24.21
C ALA A 157 -1.56 -14.02 -25.17
N GLY A 158 -2.53 -13.35 -25.73
CA GLY A 158 -3.30 -13.70 -26.89
C GLY A 158 -3.48 -12.43 -27.68
#